data_6c4684822b945725202e6ad0cacdadeb
#
_entry.id   6c4684822b945725202e6ad0cacdadeb
#
_cell.length_a   1.000
_cell.length_b   1.000
_cell.length_c   1.000
_cell.angle_alpha   90.00
_cell.angle_beta   90.00
_cell.angle_gamma   90.00
#
_symmetry.space_group_name_H-M   'P 1'
#
loop_
_entity.id
_entity.type
_entity.pdbx_description
1 polymer ?
#
loop_
_entity_poly.entity_id
_entity_poly.type
_entity_poly.pdbx_seq_one_letter_code
_entity_poly.pdbx_strand_id
1 'polypeptide(L)'
;MKKLLLSVFLLSGALSSWADEGMWMLTDLKKQNAAVMQDMGLDIGIDQVYCPDGISLKDAVVHFGGGCTGEIISKDGLVLTNHHCGYGYIQQHSSVEHDYLTDGFWAMKRSEELPCEGLTITFIDRILDVTDYVMEQLKKDEDPEGLNYLSPSYMEKVAKRFAKQENIATSEFIRLELKPFYGANKYYLFVKTVYKDIRMVGAPPSSIGKFGADTDNWMWPRHCGDFSMFRIYADKNGKPANYSAENVPLKVKKHLTINIKGVKEGDFTFVMGFPGRNWRYMISDEVEERMQTTNFMRDTVRGVRLNVLGEEMAKDAKTRIQYAAKYASSANYWKNAIGMNEGLVRLKVLDRKRAEQERLLAYAAKIGNNDYREAYETIKQIVDKRHDAVYHQQAIYEALMLGTEFSKVPNTDALYNALVAKDKEGVKKAVAALRKAADKYFNKDYSTAVDRKVSKQLLAVYANLIPAAERISIFATIDKQFKGSTDAFIDACFDKSIFRSHEAFNAFLDKANAKTLESDLMVRYAKSVIDGYKATDEAMKAETNAYNRAHKTWVAGMMTLWKNEGKAIYPDANSTLRLTYGKIGSYTPADGIEYLYYTTLKGVM
;
A
#
# COMPACT_ATOMS: atom_id res chain seq x y z
N MET A 1 -2.24 72.11 21.26
CA MET A 1 -2.97 70.91 21.66
C MET A 1 -2.90 69.92 20.50
N LYS A 2 -1.92 69.00 20.56
CA LYS A 2 -1.69 68.00 19.52
C LYS A 2 -2.57 66.80 19.82
N LYS A 3 -3.51 66.48 18.93
CA LYS A 3 -4.29 65.23 18.99
C LYS A 3 -3.46 64.10 18.40
N LEU A 4 -3.10 63.17 19.24
CA LEU A 4 -2.44 61.92 18.87
C LEU A 4 -3.52 60.96 18.35
N LEU A 5 -3.54 60.69 17.07
CA LEU A 5 -4.34 59.63 16.44
C LEU A 5 -3.58 58.33 16.61
N LEU A 6 -4.10 57.47 17.50
CA LEU A 6 -3.64 56.11 17.70
C LEU A 6 -4.32 55.23 16.64
N SER A 7 -3.62 54.94 15.55
CA SER A 7 -4.11 53.95 14.57
C SER A 7 -3.84 52.56 15.10
N VAL A 8 -4.89 51.94 15.58
CA VAL A 8 -4.88 50.49 15.89
C VAL A 8 -4.95 49.75 14.55
N PHE A 9 -3.82 49.24 14.08
CA PHE A 9 -3.79 48.25 13.03
C PHE A 9 -4.33 46.94 13.60
N LEU A 10 -5.61 46.65 13.37
CA LEU A 10 -6.15 45.31 13.44
C LEU A 10 -5.50 44.48 12.33
N LEU A 11 -4.41 43.78 12.65
CA LEU A 11 -4.01 42.62 11.86
C LEU A 11 -5.13 41.59 11.99
N SER A 12 -6.08 41.62 11.08
CA SER A 12 -6.89 40.45 10.76
C SER A 12 -5.95 39.43 10.09
N GLY A 13 -5.26 38.66 10.93
CA GLY A 13 -4.61 37.45 10.48
C GLY A 13 -5.72 36.58 9.89
N ALA A 14 -5.76 36.48 8.57
CA ALA A 14 -6.47 35.41 7.91
C ALA A 14 -5.94 34.11 8.54
N LEU A 15 -6.71 33.54 9.45
CA LEU A 15 -6.56 32.15 9.88
C LEU A 15 -6.88 31.31 8.65
N SER A 16 -5.87 31.16 7.77
CA SER A 16 -5.88 30.04 6.84
C SER A 16 -6.00 28.80 7.73
N SER A 17 -7.14 28.14 7.66
CA SER A 17 -7.34 26.86 8.31
C SER A 17 -6.44 25.84 7.60
N TRP A 18 -5.18 25.81 8.02
CA TRP A 18 -4.28 24.73 7.67
C TRP A 18 -4.75 23.55 8.51
N ALA A 19 -5.19 22.47 7.86
CA ALA A 19 -5.34 21.21 8.56
C ALA A 19 -4.00 20.89 9.22
N ASP A 20 -4.03 20.57 10.51
CA ASP A 20 -2.81 20.24 11.23
C ASP A 20 -2.18 19.02 10.57
N GLU A 21 -1.02 19.20 9.96
CA GLU A 21 -0.28 18.11 9.36
C GLU A 21 0.12 17.10 10.44
N GLY A 22 0.01 15.83 10.13
CA GLY A 22 0.59 14.77 10.96
C GLY A 22 -0.16 13.44 10.89
N MET A 23 0.63 12.37 10.85
CA MET A 23 0.18 11.00 11.10
C MET A 23 0.86 10.56 12.39
N TRP A 24 0.29 11.01 13.51
CA TRP A 24 0.91 10.99 14.82
C TRP A 24 1.03 9.56 15.37
N MET A 25 2.17 9.29 16.00
CA MET A 25 2.33 8.07 16.79
C MET A 25 1.48 8.15 18.05
N LEU A 26 0.72 7.09 18.35
CA LEU A 26 -0.13 7.05 19.55
C LEU A 26 0.69 7.19 20.84
N THR A 27 1.90 6.65 20.86
CA THR A 27 2.83 6.73 22.00
C THR A 27 3.27 8.16 22.32
N ASP A 28 3.23 9.05 21.33
CA ASP A 28 3.71 10.42 21.46
C ASP A 28 2.58 11.43 21.75
N LEU A 29 1.29 11.02 21.57
CA LEU A 29 0.13 11.91 21.68
C LEU A 29 0.09 12.71 22.98
N LYS A 30 0.32 12.04 24.12
CA LYS A 30 0.27 12.67 25.45
C LYS A 30 1.31 13.79 25.60
N LYS A 31 2.47 13.65 24.96
CA LYS A 31 3.59 14.62 25.05
C LYS A 31 3.50 15.71 24.00
N GLN A 32 3.06 15.40 22.79
CA GLN A 32 3.15 16.30 21.64
C GLN A 32 1.82 16.98 21.29
N ASN A 33 0.68 16.30 21.48
CA ASN A 33 -0.59 16.69 20.86
C ASN A 33 -1.73 16.93 21.85
N ALA A 34 -1.69 16.35 23.07
CA ALA A 34 -2.83 16.34 23.98
C ALA A 34 -3.39 17.73 24.27
N ALA A 35 -2.52 18.71 24.57
CA ALA A 35 -2.95 20.08 24.84
C ALA A 35 -3.63 20.73 23.63
N VAL A 36 -3.03 20.59 22.44
CA VAL A 36 -3.59 21.15 21.19
C VAL A 36 -4.93 20.48 20.86
N MET A 37 -5.04 19.16 21.01
CA MET A 37 -6.30 18.44 20.78
C MET A 37 -7.41 18.91 21.72
N GLN A 38 -7.09 19.13 23.01
CA GLN A 38 -8.03 19.66 24.00
C GLN A 38 -8.47 21.09 23.66
N ASP A 39 -7.54 21.97 23.31
CA ASP A 39 -7.83 23.35 22.88
C ASP A 39 -8.70 23.40 21.61
N MET A 40 -8.56 22.39 20.73
CA MET A 40 -9.40 22.24 19.54
C MET A 40 -10.78 21.66 19.82
N GLY A 41 -11.01 21.08 21.01
CA GLY A 41 -12.31 20.57 21.42
C GLY A 41 -12.39 19.06 21.68
N LEU A 42 -11.27 18.39 21.95
CA LEU A 42 -11.30 17.00 22.40
C LEU A 42 -11.91 16.91 23.80
N ASP A 43 -13.13 16.36 23.91
CA ASP A 43 -13.90 16.25 25.16
C ASP A 43 -13.54 15.06 26.04
N ILE A 44 -12.79 14.08 25.51
CA ILE A 44 -12.39 12.89 26.24
C ILE A 44 -10.92 12.96 26.67
N GLY A 45 -10.57 12.27 27.75
CA GLY A 45 -9.19 12.19 28.20
C GLY A 45 -8.30 11.50 27.17
N ILE A 46 -7.06 11.96 27.02
CA ILE A 46 -6.12 11.38 26.06
C ILE A 46 -5.85 9.90 26.32
N ASP A 47 -5.91 9.43 27.57
CA ASP A 47 -5.77 8.03 27.93
C ASP A 47 -6.98 7.17 27.49
N GLN A 48 -8.15 7.79 27.21
CA GLN A 48 -9.28 7.11 26.57
C GLN A 48 -9.04 6.93 25.06
N VAL A 49 -8.26 7.82 24.43
CA VAL A 49 -7.85 7.70 23.03
C VAL A 49 -6.79 6.61 22.91
N TYR A 50 -5.75 6.69 23.74
CA TYR A 50 -4.66 5.72 23.77
C TYR A 50 -4.13 5.52 25.20
N CYS A 51 -4.20 4.29 25.68
CA CYS A 51 -3.60 3.83 26.93
C CYS A 51 -2.66 2.66 26.65
N PRO A 52 -1.34 2.77 26.96
CA PRO A 52 -0.38 1.70 26.70
C PRO A 52 -0.73 0.37 27.38
N ASP A 53 -1.18 0.43 28.64
CA ASP A 53 -1.42 -0.73 29.50
C ASP A 53 -2.91 -0.96 29.84
N GLY A 54 -3.80 -0.16 29.24
CA GLY A 54 -5.24 -0.21 29.49
C GLY A 54 -6.08 -0.30 28.20
N ILE A 55 -7.40 -0.41 28.40
CA ILE A 55 -8.35 -0.40 27.29
C ILE A 55 -8.62 1.04 26.87
N SER A 56 -8.51 1.31 25.58
CA SER A 56 -8.73 2.63 24.97
C SER A 56 -9.42 2.49 23.60
N LEU A 57 -9.66 3.60 22.90
CA LEU A 57 -10.22 3.57 21.52
C LEU A 57 -9.36 2.76 20.56
N LYS A 58 -8.04 2.69 20.78
CA LYS A 58 -7.10 1.84 20.01
C LYS A 58 -7.61 0.39 19.89
N ASP A 59 -8.23 -0.16 20.94
CA ASP A 59 -8.66 -1.56 20.98
C ASP A 59 -9.92 -1.84 20.16
N ALA A 60 -10.54 -0.80 19.62
CA ALA A 60 -11.65 -0.90 18.67
C ALA A 60 -11.24 -0.64 17.21
N VAL A 61 -9.96 -0.29 16.95
CA VAL A 61 -9.44 -0.02 15.61
C VAL A 61 -8.48 -1.14 15.21
N VAL A 62 -8.76 -1.79 14.08
CA VAL A 62 -8.07 -3.01 13.66
C VAL A 62 -7.48 -2.87 12.26
N HIS A 63 -6.39 -3.59 12.00
CA HIS A 63 -5.81 -3.70 10.67
C HIS A 63 -6.56 -4.79 9.90
N PHE A 64 -7.27 -4.38 8.86
CA PHE A 64 -8.11 -5.24 8.03
C PHE A 64 -7.35 -5.71 6.80
N GLY A 65 -7.21 -7.02 6.62
CA GLY A 65 -6.58 -7.64 5.45
C GLY A 65 -5.13 -7.24 5.19
N GLY A 66 -4.46 -6.59 6.17
CA GLY A 66 -3.07 -6.13 6.03
C GLY A 66 -2.88 -4.86 5.17
N GLY A 67 -3.96 -4.23 4.71
CA GLY A 67 -3.89 -3.02 3.86
C GLY A 67 -4.91 -1.94 4.19
N CYS A 68 -5.93 -2.25 4.96
CA CYS A 68 -7.00 -1.32 5.32
C CYS A 68 -7.17 -1.17 6.84
N THR A 69 -7.98 -0.21 7.24
CA THR A 69 -8.45 -0.04 8.61
C THR A 69 -9.88 -0.55 8.71
N GLY A 70 -10.20 -1.20 9.82
CA GLY A 70 -11.56 -1.54 10.21
C GLY A 70 -11.82 -1.09 11.64
N GLU A 71 -13.07 -0.86 11.98
CA GLU A 71 -13.51 -0.49 13.31
C GLU A 71 -14.54 -1.48 13.87
N ILE A 72 -14.35 -1.84 15.12
CA ILE A 72 -15.29 -2.71 15.83
C ILE A 72 -16.49 -1.87 16.28
N ILE A 73 -17.69 -2.22 15.85
CA ILE A 73 -18.92 -1.46 16.12
C ILE A 73 -19.94 -2.23 16.97
N SER A 74 -19.61 -3.43 17.42
CA SER A 74 -20.46 -4.15 18.38
C SER A 74 -19.64 -5.01 19.33
N LYS A 75 -20.25 -5.34 20.48
CA LYS A 75 -19.65 -6.26 21.47
C LYS A 75 -19.41 -7.68 20.95
N ASP A 76 -20.05 -8.06 19.84
CA ASP A 76 -19.98 -9.38 19.20
C ASP A 76 -19.07 -9.37 17.96
N GLY A 77 -18.04 -8.54 17.96
CA GLY A 77 -16.98 -8.55 16.95
C GLY A 77 -17.42 -8.14 15.53
N LEU A 78 -18.52 -7.35 15.40
CA LEU A 78 -18.91 -6.79 14.12
C LEU A 78 -17.94 -5.67 13.73
N VAL A 79 -17.37 -5.78 12.54
CA VAL A 79 -16.38 -4.85 11.97
C VAL A 79 -17.00 -4.09 10.83
N LEU A 80 -16.83 -2.78 10.83
CA LEU A 80 -17.12 -1.90 9.72
C LEU A 80 -15.80 -1.52 9.03
N THR A 81 -15.78 -1.52 7.71
CA THR A 81 -14.67 -1.04 6.89
C THR A 81 -15.19 -0.50 5.57
N ASN A 82 -14.33 0.03 4.70
CA ASN A 82 -14.75 0.51 3.40
C ASN A 82 -15.23 -0.61 2.47
N HIS A 83 -16.15 -0.29 1.56
CA HIS A 83 -16.59 -1.20 0.50
C HIS A 83 -15.40 -1.63 -0.39
N HIS A 84 -14.54 -0.68 -0.77
CA HIS A 84 -13.37 -0.99 -1.58
C HIS A 84 -12.35 -1.90 -0.86
N CYS A 85 -12.29 -1.87 0.47
CA CYS A 85 -11.47 -2.79 1.26
C CYS A 85 -12.04 -4.22 1.28
N GLY A 86 -13.36 -4.35 1.29
CA GLY A 86 -14.07 -5.63 1.18
C GLY A 86 -14.24 -6.15 -0.24
N TYR A 87 -13.93 -5.34 -1.27
CA TYR A 87 -14.31 -5.59 -2.64
C TYR A 87 -13.84 -6.93 -3.21
N GLY A 88 -12.60 -7.32 -2.90
CA GLY A 88 -12.07 -8.62 -3.31
C GLY A 88 -12.80 -9.80 -2.67
N TYR A 89 -13.29 -9.66 -1.45
CA TYR A 89 -14.06 -10.71 -0.76
C TYR A 89 -15.51 -10.77 -1.26
N ILE A 90 -16.11 -9.63 -1.60
CA ILE A 90 -17.41 -9.58 -2.28
C ILE A 90 -17.28 -10.29 -3.62
N GLN A 91 -16.23 -10.03 -4.41
CA GLN A 91 -15.95 -10.72 -5.67
C GLN A 91 -15.69 -12.22 -5.47
N GLN A 92 -14.98 -12.63 -4.42
CA GLN A 92 -14.72 -14.04 -4.10
C GLN A 92 -16.01 -14.85 -4.01
N HIS A 93 -17.07 -14.25 -3.44
CA HIS A 93 -18.39 -14.86 -3.29
C HIS A 93 -19.34 -14.61 -4.45
N SER A 94 -18.96 -13.77 -5.42
CA SER A 94 -19.80 -13.46 -6.58
C SER A 94 -19.65 -14.48 -7.70
N SER A 95 -20.77 -14.77 -8.36
CA SER A 95 -20.87 -15.50 -9.61
C SER A 95 -21.89 -14.81 -10.52
N VAL A 96 -22.13 -15.34 -11.72
CA VAL A 96 -23.18 -14.80 -12.61
C VAL A 96 -24.57 -14.99 -12.01
N GLU A 97 -24.78 -16.10 -11.27
CA GLU A 97 -26.06 -16.42 -10.61
C GLU A 97 -26.26 -15.65 -9.29
N HIS A 98 -25.18 -15.24 -8.66
CA HIS A 98 -25.14 -14.52 -7.38
C HIS A 98 -24.16 -13.36 -7.46
N ASP A 99 -24.55 -12.29 -8.15
CA ASP A 99 -23.71 -11.13 -8.39
C ASP A 99 -23.74 -10.14 -7.20
N TYR A 100 -23.11 -10.53 -6.09
CA TYR A 100 -23.05 -9.68 -4.89
C TYR A 100 -22.33 -8.33 -5.11
N LEU A 101 -21.53 -8.19 -6.17
CA LEU A 101 -20.96 -6.90 -6.56
C LEU A 101 -22.05 -5.94 -7.05
N THR A 102 -23.02 -6.45 -7.83
CA THR A 102 -24.12 -5.66 -8.39
C THR A 102 -25.30 -5.52 -7.42
N ASP A 103 -25.67 -6.62 -6.76
CA ASP A 103 -26.91 -6.69 -5.97
C ASP A 103 -26.69 -6.40 -4.48
N GLY A 104 -25.42 -6.41 -4.03
CA GLY A 104 -25.07 -6.39 -2.62
C GLY A 104 -25.32 -7.74 -1.94
N PHE A 105 -24.97 -7.81 -0.66
CA PHE A 105 -25.17 -9.00 0.18
C PHE A 105 -25.49 -8.59 1.61
N TRP A 106 -26.48 -9.27 2.23
CA TRP A 106 -26.84 -9.06 3.63
C TRP A 106 -27.19 -10.40 4.28
N ALA A 107 -26.37 -10.83 5.24
CA ALA A 107 -26.69 -11.97 6.11
C ALA A 107 -27.74 -11.56 7.14
N MET A 108 -28.93 -12.12 7.07
CA MET A 108 -30.01 -11.83 8.02
C MET A 108 -29.86 -12.59 9.33
N LYS A 109 -29.04 -13.61 9.35
CA LYS A 109 -28.67 -14.43 10.51
C LYS A 109 -27.23 -14.93 10.41
N ARG A 110 -26.64 -15.28 11.55
CA ARG A 110 -25.21 -15.68 11.63
C ARG A 110 -24.83 -16.88 10.77
N SER A 111 -25.77 -17.80 10.55
CA SER A 111 -25.55 -18.97 9.69
C SER A 111 -25.41 -18.63 8.20
N GLU A 112 -25.74 -17.40 7.80
CA GLU A 112 -25.63 -16.90 6.42
C GLU A 112 -24.35 -16.08 6.21
N GLU A 113 -23.60 -15.76 7.29
CA GLU A 113 -22.34 -15.03 7.19
C GLU A 113 -21.30 -15.86 6.42
N LEU A 114 -20.68 -15.28 5.38
CA LEU A 114 -19.83 -15.98 4.42
C LEU A 114 -18.36 -15.97 4.85
N PRO A 115 -17.70 -17.14 5.03
CA PRO A 115 -16.29 -17.19 5.39
C PRO A 115 -15.40 -16.60 4.31
N CYS A 116 -14.50 -15.67 4.68
CA CYS A 116 -13.57 -15.01 3.77
C CYS A 116 -12.19 -15.67 3.86
N GLU A 117 -11.88 -16.57 2.93
CA GLU A 117 -10.60 -17.26 2.91
C GLU A 117 -9.43 -16.30 2.74
N GLY A 118 -8.41 -16.43 3.59
CA GLY A 118 -7.22 -15.60 3.56
C GLY A 118 -7.36 -14.23 4.21
N LEU A 119 -8.58 -13.78 4.58
CA LEU A 119 -8.76 -12.54 5.32
C LEU A 119 -8.28 -12.68 6.76
N THR A 120 -7.55 -11.68 7.23
CA THR A 120 -7.16 -11.58 8.63
C THR A 120 -7.54 -10.24 9.21
N ILE A 121 -7.89 -10.23 10.50
CA ILE A 121 -8.04 -8.99 11.27
C ILE A 121 -7.03 -9.00 12.40
N THR A 122 -6.28 -7.90 12.51
CA THR A 122 -5.16 -7.79 13.46
C THR A 122 -5.40 -6.65 14.44
N PHE A 123 -5.36 -6.97 15.72
CA PHE A 123 -5.33 -6.01 16.83
C PHE A 123 -3.90 -5.63 17.17
N ILE A 124 -3.70 -4.38 17.58
CA ILE A 124 -2.43 -3.91 18.15
C ILE A 124 -2.55 -4.00 19.67
N ASP A 125 -1.90 -4.97 20.28
CA ASP A 125 -1.93 -5.16 21.72
C ASP A 125 -1.04 -4.14 22.43
N ARG A 126 0.22 -4.00 21.97
CA ARG A 126 1.21 -3.09 22.56
C ARG A 126 2.04 -2.42 21.48
N ILE A 127 2.46 -1.17 21.75
CA ILE A 127 3.43 -0.40 20.95
C ILE A 127 4.56 0.00 21.90
N LEU A 128 5.79 -0.45 21.62
CA LEU A 128 6.95 -0.24 22.46
C LEU A 128 8.02 0.53 21.70
N ASP A 129 8.52 1.64 22.26
CA ASP A 129 9.74 2.27 21.76
C ASP A 129 10.93 1.40 22.22
N VAL A 130 11.60 0.79 21.27
CA VAL A 130 12.74 -0.10 21.48
C VAL A 130 14.01 0.45 20.83
N THR A 131 14.05 1.76 20.60
CA THR A 131 15.14 2.45 19.89
C THR A 131 16.49 2.14 20.52
N ASP A 132 16.64 2.35 21.84
CA ASP A 132 17.92 2.16 22.52
C ASP A 132 18.37 0.70 22.45
N TYR A 133 17.45 -0.24 22.64
CA TYR A 133 17.73 -1.67 22.52
C TYR A 133 18.22 -2.05 21.13
N VAL A 134 17.53 -1.59 20.08
CA VAL A 134 17.93 -1.87 18.68
C VAL A 134 19.28 -1.25 18.37
N MET A 135 19.51 0.00 18.79
CA MET A 135 20.80 0.67 18.58
C MET A 135 21.96 -0.05 19.29
N GLU A 136 21.70 -0.65 20.45
CA GLU A 136 22.68 -1.49 21.14
C GLU A 136 22.95 -2.79 20.38
N GLN A 137 21.93 -3.48 19.86
CA GLN A 137 22.11 -4.68 19.06
C GLN A 137 22.87 -4.40 17.76
N LEU A 138 22.59 -3.28 17.08
CA LEU A 138 23.29 -2.84 15.87
C LEU A 138 24.78 -2.59 16.11
N LYS A 139 25.19 -2.22 17.32
CA LYS A 139 26.60 -2.07 17.69
C LYS A 139 27.29 -3.39 18.01
N LYS A 140 26.54 -4.36 18.51
CA LYS A 140 27.06 -5.68 18.97
C LYS A 140 27.13 -6.72 17.87
N ASP A 141 26.15 -6.71 16.96
CA ASP A 141 26.04 -7.70 15.90
C ASP A 141 26.91 -7.32 14.70
N GLU A 142 27.49 -8.33 14.05
CA GLU A 142 28.22 -8.14 12.80
C GLU A 142 27.30 -7.58 11.70
N ASP A 143 27.78 -6.56 10.99
CA ASP A 143 27.07 -5.90 9.89
C ASP A 143 28.06 -5.57 8.75
N PRO A 144 28.52 -6.59 7.99
CA PRO A 144 29.52 -6.41 6.94
C PRO A 144 29.13 -5.40 5.86
N GLU A 145 27.82 -5.27 5.60
CA GLU A 145 27.28 -4.36 4.58
C GLU A 145 26.83 -3.01 5.17
N GLY A 146 26.76 -2.90 6.50
CA GLY A 146 26.27 -1.71 7.19
C GLY A 146 24.78 -1.41 6.93
N LEU A 147 23.94 -2.47 6.76
CA LEU A 147 22.53 -2.37 6.35
C LEU A 147 21.55 -3.00 7.34
N ASN A 148 22.03 -3.60 8.44
CA ASN A 148 21.15 -4.22 9.44
C ASN A 148 20.07 -3.27 9.95
N TYR A 149 20.34 -1.96 10.02
CA TYR A 149 19.44 -0.95 10.53
C TYR A 149 18.12 -0.81 9.71
N LEU A 150 18.06 -1.34 8.47
CA LEU A 150 16.86 -1.38 7.62
C LEU A 150 16.43 -2.82 7.27
N SER A 151 17.25 -3.82 7.58
CA SER A 151 17.01 -5.21 7.17
C SER A 151 15.79 -5.82 7.88
N PRO A 152 14.72 -6.22 7.16
CA PRO A 152 13.57 -6.87 7.78
C PRO A 152 13.90 -8.16 8.51
N SER A 153 14.81 -8.97 7.98
CA SER A 153 15.27 -10.23 8.60
C SER A 153 16.05 -9.99 9.89
N TYR A 154 16.89 -8.95 9.91
CA TYR A 154 17.58 -8.53 11.12
C TYR A 154 16.57 -7.99 12.16
N MET A 155 15.62 -7.15 11.77
CA MET A 155 14.59 -6.65 12.67
C MET A 155 13.75 -7.78 13.28
N GLU A 156 13.42 -8.81 12.51
CA GLU A 156 12.72 -10.00 13.03
C GLU A 156 13.57 -10.74 14.08
N LYS A 157 14.87 -10.92 13.84
CA LYS A 157 15.83 -11.52 14.79
C LYS A 157 15.91 -10.73 16.10
N VAL A 158 16.03 -9.40 15.99
CA VAL A 158 16.09 -8.50 17.15
C VAL A 158 14.77 -8.50 17.92
N ALA A 159 13.61 -8.47 17.23
CA ALA A 159 12.29 -8.56 17.85
C ALA A 159 12.12 -9.85 18.68
N LYS A 160 12.57 -10.99 18.17
CA LYS A 160 12.54 -12.28 18.89
C LYS A 160 13.44 -12.27 20.12
N ARG A 161 14.63 -11.66 20.05
CA ARG A 161 15.53 -11.51 21.19
C ARG A 161 14.89 -10.65 22.29
N PHE A 162 14.32 -9.49 21.89
CA PHE A 162 13.63 -8.59 22.81
C PHE A 162 12.45 -9.29 23.48
N ALA A 163 11.62 -9.97 22.71
CA ALA A 163 10.47 -10.70 23.25
C ALA A 163 10.86 -11.78 24.27
N LYS A 164 11.97 -12.48 24.04
CA LYS A 164 12.48 -13.47 24.98
C LYS A 164 12.95 -12.81 26.29
N GLN A 165 13.62 -11.67 26.19
CA GLN A 165 14.08 -10.90 27.37
C GLN A 165 12.90 -10.38 28.19
N GLU A 166 11.87 -9.84 27.53
CA GLU A 166 10.70 -9.22 28.17
C GLU A 166 9.56 -10.21 28.43
N ASN A 167 9.79 -11.51 28.25
CA ASN A 167 8.79 -12.57 28.40
C ASN A 167 7.48 -12.33 27.61
N ILE A 168 7.59 -11.77 26.39
CA ILE A 168 6.46 -11.58 25.50
C ILE A 168 6.16 -12.90 24.80
N ALA A 169 4.98 -13.46 25.02
CA ALA A 169 4.54 -14.69 24.35
C ALA A 169 4.39 -14.48 22.84
N THR A 170 4.79 -15.49 22.06
CA THR A 170 4.59 -15.53 20.61
C THR A 170 3.92 -16.83 20.19
N SER A 171 3.12 -16.77 19.11
CA SER A 171 2.47 -17.95 18.53
C SER A 171 2.17 -17.68 17.04
N GLU A 172 1.50 -18.59 16.36
CA GLU A 172 1.00 -18.32 15.01
C GLU A 172 -0.04 -17.19 14.95
N PHE A 173 -0.67 -16.87 16.08
CA PHE A 173 -1.68 -15.81 16.23
C PHE A 173 -1.13 -14.56 16.94
N ILE A 174 -0.01 -14.65 17.65
CA ILE A 174 0.64 -13.52 18.29
C ILE A 174 1.94 -13.22 17.56
N ARG A 175 1.97 -12.11 16.85
CA ARG A 175 3.06 -11.69 15.98
C ARG A 175 3.77 -10.46 16.53
N LEU A 176 5.07 -10.43 16.30
CA LEU A 176 5.94 -9.29 16.57
C LEU A 176 6.29 -8.61 15.27
N GLU A 177 6.19 -7.30 15.23
CA GLU A 177 6.65 -6.51 14.09
C GLU A 177 7.49 -5.34 14.59
N LEU A 178 8.80 -5.44 14.38
CA LEU A 178 9.76 -4.36 14.65
C LEU A 178 9.99 -3.56 13.37
N LYS A 179 9.72 -2.26 13.43
CA LYS A 179 9.87 -1.37 12.28
C LYS A 179 10.77 -0.18 12.57
N PRO A 180 11.58 0.25 11.58
CA PRO A 180 12.27 1.53 11.61
C PRO A 180 11.30 2.69 11.33
N PHE A 181 11.55 3.81 11.96
CA PHE A 181 10.84 5.08 11.83
C PHE A 181 11.84 6.23 11.67
N TYR A 182 11.40 7.35 11.10
CA TYR A 182 12.23 8.53 10.88
C TYR A 182 13.55 8.21 10.15
N GLY A 183 13.46 7.48 9.04
CA GLY A 183 14.65 7.04 8.31
C GLY A 183 15.57 6.12 9.12
N ALA A 184 15.01 5.28 10.00
CA ALA A 184 15.72 4.40 10.92
C ALA A 184 16.50 5.12 12.05
N ASN A 185 16.03 6.32 12.44
CA ASN A 185 16.51 7.01 13.63
C ASN A 185 15.75 6.63 14.91
N LYS A 186 14.58 5.95 14.77
CA LYS A 186 13.82 5.35 15.87
C LYS A 186 13.28 3.98 15.46
N TYR A 187 12.94 3.16 16.46
CA TYR A 187 12.43 1.81 16.27
C TYR A 187 11.28 1.51 17.23
N TYR A 188 10.19 0.99 16.68
CA TYR A 188 9.03 0.59 17.47
C TYR A 188 8.69 -0.88 17.23
N LEU A 189 8.43 -1.60 18.32
CA LEU A 189 7.93 -2.98 18.30
C LEU A 189 6.42 -2.98 18.52
N PHE A 190 5.71 -3.58 17.58
CA PHE A 190 4.27 -3.83 17.67
C PHE A 190 4.03 -5.29 18.05
N VAL A 191 3.36 -5.51 19.16
CA VAL A 191 2.83 -6.82 19.55
C VAL A 191 1.40 -6.89 19.03
N LYS A 192 1.08 -7.94 18.27
CA LYS A 192 -0.16 -8.04 17.48
C LYS A 192 -0.86 -9.37 17.71
N THR A 193 -2.18 -9.34 17.87
CA THR A 193 -3.04 -10.53 17.83
C THR A 193 -3.78 -10.62 16.50
N VAL A 194 -3.67 -11.77 15.81
CA VAL A 194 -4.22 -12.00 14.48
C VAL A 194 -5.35 -13.00 14.54
N TYR A 195 -6.55 -12.62 14.10
CA TYR A 195 -7.71 -13.47 13.91
C TYR A 195 -7.82 -13.87 12.44
N LYS A 196 -8.12 -15.15 12.17
CA LYS A 196 -8.16 -15.75 10.82
C LYS A 196 -9.53 -16.25 10.38
N ASP A 197 -10.50 -16.44 11.30
CA ASP A 197 -11.88 -16.74 10.96
C ASP A 197 -12.68 -15.44 10.89
N ILE A 198 -12.75 -14.89 9.69
CA ILE A 198 -13.45 -13.65 9.40
C ILE A 198 -14.55 -13.96 8.38
N ARG A 199 -15.77 -13.46 8.64
CA ARG A 199 -16.92 -13.73 7.78
C ARG A 199 -17.58 -12.43 7.33
N MET A 200 -17.96 -12.38 6.05
CA MET A 200 -18.70 -11.26 5.48
C MET A 200 -20.14 -11.27 5.99
N VAL A 201 -20.58 -10.15 6.54
CA VAL A 201 -21.92 -9.93 7.08
C VAL A 201 -22.79 -9.17 6.11
N GLY A 202 -22.20 -8.19 5.42
CA GLY A 202 -22.93 -7.42 4.45
C GLY A 202 -22.09 -6.40 3.69
N ALA A 203 -22.58 -6.07 2.51
CA ALA A 203 -22.04 -4.99 1.68
C ALA A 203 -23.16 -4.45 0.79
N PRO A 204 -23.28 -3.14 0.61
CA PRO A 204 -24.21 -2.57 -0.34
C PRO A 204 -23.81 -2.95 -1.77
N PRO A 205 -24.73 -2.85 -2.75
CA PRO A 205 -24.41 -2.95 -4.15
C PRO A 205 -23.36 -1.91 -4.56
N SER A 206 -22.56 -2.21 -5.60
CA SER A 206 -21.52 -1.28 -6.11
C SER A 206 -22.09 0.08 -6.53
N SER A 207 -23.37 0.13 -6.94
CA SER A 207 -24.11 1.38 -7.24
C SER A 207 -24.21 2.33 -6.02
N ILE A 208 -24.02 1.82 -4.80
CA ILE A 208 -23.93 2.59 -3.56
C ILE A 208 -22.50 2.63 -3.06
N GLY A 209 -21.83 1.46 -2.91
CA GLY A 209 -20.49 1.34 -2.36
C GLY A 209 -19.39 2.01 -3.20
N LYS A 210 -19.62 2.10 -4.52
CA LYS A 210 -18.75 2.77 -5.50
C LYS A 210 -19.50 3.82 -6.32
N PHE A 211 -20.50 4.49 -5.76
CA PHE A 211 -21.19 5.56 -6.49
C PHE A 211 -20.19 6.62 -6.95
N GLY A 212 -20.34 7.08 -8.21
CA GLY A 212 -19.38 7.96 -8.87
C GLY A 212 -18.13 7.24 -9.40
N ALA A 213 -17.99 5.94 -9.13
CA ALA A 213 -16.93 5.04 -9.61
C ALA A 213 -15.54 5.70 -9.58
N ASP A 214 -14.76 5.58 -10.67
CA ASP A 214 -13.43 6.15 -10.75
C ASP A 214 -13.44 7.67 -11.01
N THR A 215 -14.55 8.23 -11.52
CA THR A 215 -14.70 9.67 -11.75
C THR A 215 -14.60 10.44 -10.43
N ASP A 216 -15.28 9.97 -9.38
CA ASP A 216 -15.30 10.64 -8.07
C ASP A 216 -14.19 10.18 -7.14
N ASN A 217 -13.38 9.18 -7.51
CA ASN A 217 -12.28 8.71 -6.69
C ASN A 217 -11.21 9.80 -6.54
N TRP A 218 -10.72 10.02 -5.31
CA TRP A 218 -9.83 11.12 -4.93
C TRP A 218 -10.40 12.52 -5.13
N MET A 219 -11.73 12.63 -5.20
CA MET A 219 -12.44 13.90 -5.42
C MET A 219 -13.38 14.22 -4.26
N TRP A 220 -13.70 15.48 -4.12
CA TRP A 220 -14.79 16.01 -3.32
C TRP A 220 -15.67 16.93 -4.22
N PRO A 221 -16.99 16.96 -4.09
CA PRO A 221 -17.83 16.21 -3.16
C PRO A 221 -17.97 14.72 -3.52
N ARG A 222 -18.34 13.92 -2.51
CA ARG A 222 -18.44 12.47 -2.59
C ARG A 222 -19.81 12.00 -2.08
N HIS A 223 -20.48 11.10 -2.82
CA HIS A 223 -21.83 10.63 -2.49
C HIS A 223 -21.92 9.09 -2.37
N CYS A 224 -20.82 8.39 -2.25
CA CYS A 224 -20.81 6.93 -2.13
C CYS A 224 -21.06 6.48 -0.68
N GLY A 225 -21.73 5.34 -0.53
CA GLY A 225 -21.81 4.60 0.71
C GLY A 225 -20.68 3.55 0.76
N ASP A 226 -19.43 4.01 0.86
CA ASP A 226 -18.24 3.17 0.79
C ASP A 226 -18.02 2.43 2.10
N PHE A 227 -18.86 1.42 2.38
CA PHE A 227 -18.73 0.56 3.55
C PHE A 227 -18.98 -0.91 3.24
N SER A 228 -18.43 -1.79 4.08
CA SER A 228 -18.72 -3.22 4.13
C SER A 228 -18.57 -3.73 5.56
N MET A 229 -19.25 -4.82 5.88
CA MET A 229 -19.36 -5.34 7.23
C MET A 229 -18.87 -6.78 7.29
N PHE A 230 -18.06 -7.07 8.30
CA PHE A 230 -17.50 -8.38 8.57
C PHE A 230 -17.66 -8.72 10.05
N ARG A 231 -17.45 -9.99 10.42
CA ARG A 231 -17.44 -10.40 11.82
C ARG A 231 -16.23 -11.27 12.11
N ILE A 232 -15.62 -11.00 13.27
CA ILE A 232 -14.53 -11.81 13.80
C ILE A 232 -15.12 -12.97 14.57
N TYR A 233 -14.62 -14.17 14.26
CA TYR A 233 -14.91 -15.40 14.99
C TYR A 233 -13.66 -15.89 15.72
N ALA A 234 -13.89 -16.55 16.86
CA ALA A 234 -12.86 -17.09 17.74
C ALA A 234 -13.29 -18.46 18.27
N ASP A 235 -12.40 -19.19 18.92
CA ASP A 235 -12.76 -20.39 19.65
C ASP A 235 -13.76 -20.09 20.79
N LYS A 236 -14.30 -21.11 21.43
CA LYS A 236 -15.28 -20.98 22.53
C LYS A 236 -14.73 -20.22 23.76
N ASN A 237 -13.40 -20.06 23.85
CA ASN A 237 -12.71 -19.33 24.92
C ASN A 237 -12.31 -17.90 24.49
N GLY A 238 -12.68 -17.46 23.29
CA GLY A 238 -12.34 -16.16 22.74
C GLY A 238 -10.90 -16.06 22.18
N LYS A 239 -10.19 -17.18 22.03
CA LYS A 239 -8.85 -17.21 21.47
C LYS A 239 -8.89 -17.23 19.95
N PRO A 240 -7.91 -16.58 19.27
CA PRO A 240 -7.77 -16.68 17.83
C PRO A 240 -7.69 -18.15 17.37
N ALA A 241 -8.37 -18.46 16.28
CA ALA A 241 -8.40 -19.79 15.69
C ALA A 241 -8.44 -19.71 14.15
N ASN A 242 -8.09 -20.81 13.48
CA ASN A 242 -8.39 -21.01 12.08
C ASN A 242 -9.91 -21.20 11.90
N TYR A 243 -10.40 -21.07 10.68
CA TYR A 243 -11.83 -21.29 10.39
C TYR A 243 -12.33 -22.63 10.94
N SER A 244 -13.46 -22.58 11.64
CA SER A 244 -14.22 -23.75 12.09
C SER A 244 -15.71 -23.39 12.20
N ALA A 245 -16.58 -24.32 11.85
CA ALA A 245 -18.01 -24.18 12.05
C ALA A 245 -18.40 -24.03 13.54
N GLU A 246 -17.55 -24.51 14.45
CA GLU A 246 -17.73 -24.44 15.89
C GLU A 246 -17.29 -23.10 16.53
N ASN A 247 -16.61 -22.25 15.75
CA ASN A 247 -16.19 -20.95 16.25
C ASN A 247 -17.40 -20.04 16.51
N VAL A 248 -17.24 -19.16 17.49
CA VAL A 248 -18.29 -18.23 17.94
C VAL A 248 -17.84 -16.77 17.69
N PRO A 249 -18.78 -15.81 17.55
CA PRO A 249 -18.43 -14.40 17.45
C PRO A 249 -17.56 -13.94 18.61
N LEU A 250 -16.47 -13.26 18.30
CA LEU A 250 -15.53 -12.73 19.29
C LEU A 250 -16.22 -11.73 20.21
N LYS A 251 -16.12 -11.93 21.53
CA LYS A 251 -16.48 -10.93 22.53
C LYS A 251 -15.34 -9.96 22.72
N VAL A 252 -15.50 -8.74 22.20
CA VAL A 252 -14.45 -7.73 22.19
C VAL A 252 -14.38 -6.93 23.50
N LYS A 253 -13.20 -6.42 23.82
CA LYS A 253 -12.97 -5.56 25.00
C LYS A 253 -13.49 -4.13 24.79
N LYS A 254 -13.47 -3.63 23.57
CA LYS A 254 -13.88 -2.28 23.19
C LYS A 254 -14.57 -2.29 21.83
N HIS A 255 -15.59 -1.47 21.66
CA HIS A 255 -16.22 -1.14 20.39
C HIS A 255 -16.59 0.33 20.35
N LEU A 256 -16.79 0.86 19.14
CA LEU A 256 -17.22 2.24 18.92
C LEU A 256 -18.75 2.31 18.84
N THR A 257 -19.29 3.43 19.27
CA THR A 257 -20.71 3.76 19.14
C THR A 257 -20.89 4.61 17.87
N ILE A 258 -21.87 4.26 17.04
CA ILE A 258 -22.19 5.01 15.82
C ILE A 258 -23.04 6.22 16.21
N ASN A 259 -22.57 7.42 15.83
CA ASN A 259 -23.33 8.67 15.98
C ASN A 259 -24.00 9.02 14.64
N ILE A 260 -25.32 9.00 14.60
CA ILE A 260 -26.12 9.33 13.42
C ILE A 260 -26.57 10.80 13.34
N LYS A 261 -26.13 11.64 14.29
CA LYS A 261 -26.50 13.07 14.30
C LYS A 261 -25.67 13.91 13.33
N GLY A 262 -24.63 13.32 12.74
CA GLY A 262 -23.69 14.02 11.87
C GLY A 262 -22.71 14.91 12.64
N VAL A 263 -22.03 15.76 11.89
CA VAL A 263 -21.04 16.73 12.38
C VAL A 263 -21.42 18.15 11.94
N LYS A 264 -20.88 19.16 12.64
CA LYS A 264 -21.06 20.57 12.33
C LYS A 264 -19.72 21.22 12.01
N GLU A 265 -19.77 22.35 11.34
CA GLU A 265 -18.57 23.16 11.12
C GLU A 265 -17.96 23.58 12.46
N GLY A 266 -16.66 23.45 12.58
CA GLY A 266 -15.91 23.72 13.82
C GLY A 266 -15.83 22.56 14.81
N ASP A 267 -16.59 21.46 14.61
CA ASP A 267 -16.49 20.27 15.47
C ASP A 267 -15.07 19.68 15.39
N PHE A 268 -14.53 19.31 16.55
CA PHE A 268 -13.28 18.55 16.61
C PHE A 268 -13.52 17.11 16.17
N THR A 269 -12.64 16.62 15.32
CA THR A 269 -12.64 15.22 14.86
C THR A 269 -11.22 14.66 14.77
N PHE A 270 -11.10 13.34 14.83
CA PHE A 270 -9.86 12.65 14.52
C PHE A 270 -10.11 11.34 13.78
N VAL A 271 -9.10 10.89 13.06
CA VAL A 271 -9.07 9.60 12.37
C VAL A 271 -7.94 8.76 12.97
N MET A 272 -8.27 7.55 13.38
CA MET A 272 -7.30 6.56 13.84
C MET A 272 -7.29 5.39 12.86
N GLY A 273 -6.12 4.98 12.39
CA GLY A 273 -6.04 3.90 11.43
C GLY A 273 -4.63 3.61 10.95
N PHE A 274 -4.54 2.84 9.86
CA PHE A 274 -3.30 2.29 9.31
C PHE A 274 -3.00 2.90 7.94
N PRO A 275 -2.48 4.14 7.89
CA PRO A 275 -2.13 4.80 6.62
C PRO A 275 -1.01 4.01 5.93
N GLY A 276 -1.14 3.82 4.61
CA GLY A 276 -0.23 3.00 3.82
C GLY A 276 1.22 3.49 3.86
N ARG A 277 1.57 4.40 2.98
CA ARG A 277 2.92 4.98 2.89
C ARG A 277 2.86 6.41 2.37
N ASN A 278 3.67 7.30 2.94
CA ASN A 278 4.01 8.60 2.38
C ASN A 278 5.53 8.83 2.44
N TRP A 279 6.00 9.96 1.93
CA TRP A 279 7.42 10.29 1.84
C TRP A 279 7.62 11.78 2.18
N ARG A 280 7.37 12.12 3.45
CA ARG A 280 7.49 13.50 3.94
C ARG A 280 8.92 14.02 3.87
N TYR A 281 9.88 13.15 4.11
CA TYR A 281 11.30 13.54 4.26
C TYR A 281 12.09 13.57 2.95
N MET A 282 11.42 13.37 1.80
CA MET A 282 12.04 13.54 0.48
C MET A 282 12.55 14.96 0.29
N ILE A 283 13.72 15.10 -0.36
CA ILE A 283 14.19 16.37 -0.92
C ILE A 283 13.43 16.69 -2.22
N SER A 284 13.55 17.94 -2.71
CA SER A 284 12.86 18.37 -3.94
C SER A 284 13.17 17.48 -5.14
N ASP A 285 14.43 17.08 -5.30
CA ASP A 285 14.91 16.28 -6.43
C ASP A 285 14.28 14.87 -6.42
N GLU A 286 14.07 14.27 -5.26
CA GLU A 286 13.36 12.99 -5.12
C GLU A 286 11.87 13.10 -5.46
N VAL A 287 11.24 14.23 -5.10
CA VAL A 287 9.83 14.47 -5.46
C VAL A 287 9.72 14.60 -6.98
N GLU A 288 10.63 15.33 -7.61
CA GLU A 288 10.67 15.50 -9.06
C GLU A 288 10.93 14.17 -9.80
N GLU A 289 11.93 13.37 -9.36
CA GLU A 289 12.16 12.01 -9.87
C GLU A 289 10.87 11.18 -9.83
N ARG A 290 10.16 11.19 -8.69
CA ARG A 290 8.91 10.44 -8.54
C ARG A 290 7.81 10.90 -9.51
N MET A 291 7.69 12.21 -9.72
CA MET A 291 6.72 12.78 -10.68
C MET A 291 7.01 12.29 -12.11
N GLN A 292 8.29 12.30 -12.50
CA GLN A 292 8.74 12.00 -13.86
C GLN A 292 8.86 10.49 -14.15
N THR A 293 8.99 9.66 -13.13
CA THR A 293 9.18 8.22 -13.28
C THR A 293 7.94 7.45 -12.81
N THR A 294 7.77 7.27 -11.51
CA THR A 294 6.72 6.40 -10.93
C THR A 294 5.31 6.87 -11.28
N ASN A 295 5.03 8.17 -11.11
CA ASN A 295 3.68 8.70 -11.37
C ASN A 295 3.42 8.74 -12.88
N PHE A 296 4.39 9.14 -13.68
CA PHE A 296 4.31 9.13 -15.14
C PHE A 296 4.02 7.71 -15.68
N MET A 297 4.77 6.69 -15.21
CA MET A 297 4.54 5.31 -15.65
C MET A 297 3.15 4.79 -15.26
N ARG A 298 2.69 5.11 -14.05
CA ARG A 298 1.35 4.73 -13.61
C ARG A 298 0.26 5.35 -14.45
N ASP A 299 0.39 6.63 -14.76
CA ASP A 299 -0.57 7.33 -15.62
C ASP A 299 -0.60 6.70 -17.01
N THR A 300 0.55 6.61 -17.67
CA THR A 300 0.68 6.13 -19.05
C THR A 300 0.22 4.67 -19.19
N VAL A 301 0.77 3.78 -18.38
CA VAL A 301 0.57 2.33 -18.54
C VAL A 301 -0.82 1.90 -18.04
N ARG A 302 -1.23 2.40 -16.87
CA ARG A 302 -2.52 1.97 -16.30
C ARG A 302 -3.70 2.52 -17.06
N GLY A 303 -3.59 3.73 -17.64
CA GLY A 303 -4.61 4.28 -18.53
C GLY A 303 -4.91 3.34 -19.70
N VAL A 304 -3.87 2.86 -20.39
CA VAL A 304 -4.01 1.89 -21.50
C VAL A 304 -4.63 0.58 -21.01
N ARG A 305 -4.15 0.05 -19.88
CA ARG A 305 -4.70 -1.19 -19.29
C ARG A 305 -6.18 -1.06 -18.95
N LEU A 306 -6.57 0.05 -18.32
CA LEU A 306 -7.95 0.30 -17.90
C LEU A 306 -8.90 0.43 -19.09
N ASN A 307 -8.48 1.05 -20.18
CA ASN A 307 -9.28 1.13 -21.40
C ASN A 307 -9.61 -0.26 -21.93
N VAL A 308 -8.60 -1.13 -22.07
CA VAL A 308 -8.79 -2.52 -22.55
C VAL A 308 -9.70 -3.31 -21.60
N LEU A 309 -9.43 -3.24 -20.29
CA LEU A 309 -10.24 -3.96 -19.30
C LEU A 309 -11.68 -3.45 -19.28
N GLY A 310 -11.89 -2.12 -19.33
CA GLY A 310 -13.22 -1.52 -19.36
C GLY A 310 -14.05 -1.96 -20.57
N GLU A 311 -13.44 -1.99 -21.76
CA GLU A 311 -14.09 -2.47 -22.99
C GLU A 311 -14.48 -3.96 -22.88
N GLU A 312 -13.62 -4.81 -22.33
CA GLU A 312 -13.92 -6.23 -22.18
C GLU A 312 -14.96 -6.49 -21.07
N MET A 313 -14.88 -5.78 -19.96
CA MET A 313 -15.84 -5.89 -18.85
C MET A 313 -17.25 -5.42 -19.25
N ALA A 314 -17.36 -4.48 -20.18
CA ALA A 314 -18.65 -4.00 -20.69
C ALA A 314 -19.38 -5.01 -21.59
N LYS A 315 -18.67 -6.03 -22.11
CA LYS A 315 -19.24 -7.00 -23.06
C LYS A 315 -20.06 -8.11 -22.41
N ASP A 316 -19.64 -8.55 -21.22
CA ASP A 316 -20.35 -9.61 -20.52
C ASP A 316 -20.15 -9.58 -18.99
N ALA A 317 -21.13 -10.10 -18.25
CA ALA A 317 -21.16 -10.10 -16.80
C ALA A 317 -20.04 -10.95 -16.19
N LYS A 318 -19.66 -12.06 -16.81
CA LYS A 318 -18.62 -12.94 -16.29
C LYS A 318 -17.27 -12.21 -16.29
N THR A 319 -16.89 -11.60 -17.40
CA THR A 319 -15.64 -10.81 -17.52
C THR A 319 -15.64 -9.64 -16.55
N ARG A 320 -16.79 -8.96 -16.38
CA ARG A 320 -16.94 -7.88 -15.41
C ARG A 320 -16.65 -8.35 -13.99
N ILE A 321 -17.19 -9.48 -13.56
CA ILE A 321 -16.95 -10.05 -12.23
C ILE A 321 -15.47 -10.47 -12.09
N GLN A 322 -14.90 -11.15 -13.09
CA GLN A 322 -13.51 -11.65 -13.07
C GLN A 322 -12.47 -10.52 -12.89
N TYR A 323 -12.74 -9.37 -13.47
CA TYR A 323 -11.77 -8.25 -13.51
C TYR A 323 -12.11 -7.11 -12.56
N ALA A 324 -13.22 -7.15 -11.83
CA ALA A 324 -13.70 -6.07 -10.99
C ALA A 324 -12.66 -5.55 -9.98
N ALA A 325 -12.05 -6.42 -9.18
CA ALA A 325 -11.04 -6.03 -8.20
C ALA A 325 -9.70 -5.60 -8.85
N LYS A 326 -9.30 -6.26 -9.95
CA LYS A 326 -8.08 -5.92 -10.70
C LYS A 326 -8.22 -4.53 -11.35
N TYR A 327 -9.37 -4.24 -11.92
CA TYR A 327 -9.71 -2.93 -12.49
C TYR A 327 -9.70 -1.85 -11.42
N ALA A 328 -10.47 -2.06 -10.32
CA ALA A 328 -10.58 -1.10 -9.23
C ALA A 328 -9.22 -0.74 -8.60
N SER A 329 -8.38 -1.75 -8.37
CA SER A 329 -7.02 -1.52 -7.85
C SER A 329 -6.16 -0.72 -8.84
N SER A 330 -6.20 -1.05 -10.13
CA SER A 330 -5.44 -0.33 -11.15
C SER A 330 -5.88 1.13 -11.27
N ALA A 331 -7.20 1.37 -11.33
CA ALA A 331 -7.81 2.70 -11.43
C ALA A 331 -7.49 3.58 -10.22
N ASN A 332 -7.51 3.02 -9.02
CA ASN A 332 -7.17 3.77 -7.80
C ASN A 332 -5.76 4.37 -7.86
N TYR A 333 -4.76 3.57 -8.24
CA TYR A 333 -3.37 4.06 -8.37
C TYR A 333 -3.16 4.96 -9.58
N TRP A 334 -3.90 4.74 -10.66
CA TRP A 334 -3.88 5.60 -11.84
C TRP A 334 -4.34 7.02 -11.51
N LYS A 335 -5.53 7.16 -10.95
CA LYS A 335 -6.04 8.47 -10.52
C LYS A 335 -5.20 9.12 -9.42
N ASN A 336 -4.67 8.33 -8.49
CA ASN A 336 -3.76 8.85 -7.48
C ASN A 336 -2.49 9.46 -8.10
N ALA A 337 -1.91 8.82 -9.12
CA ALA A 337 -0.70 9.32 -9.78
C ALA A 337 -0.95 10.67 -10.50
N ILE A 338 -2.07 10.77 -11.22
CA ILE A 338 -2.50 12.00 -11.91
C ILE A 338 -2.73 13.11 -10.88
N GLY A 339 -3.62 12.87 -9.91
CA GLY A 339 -3.98 13.88 -8.91
C GLY A 339 -2.82 14.25 -7.98
N MET A 340 -1.87 13.35 -7.75
CA MET A 340 -0.65 13.65 -7.02
C MET A 340 0.21 14.66 -7.79
N ASN A 341 0.48 14.43 -9.08
CA ASN A 341 1.29 15.34 -9.89
C ASN A 341 0.63 16.73 -9.98
N GLU A 342 -0.68 16.79 -10.22
CA GLU A 342 -1.44 18.05 -10.21
C GLU A 342 -1.36 18.76 -8.86
N GLY A 343 -1.53 18.03 -7.76
CA GLY A 343 -1.47 18.57 -6.41
C GLY A 343 -0.07 19.09 -6.05
N LEU A 344 0.99 18.35 -6.40
CA LEU A 344 2.38 18.76 -6.14
C LEU A 344 2.73 20.06 -6.85
N VAL A 345 2.27 20.26 -8.08
CA VAL A 345 2.45 21.49 -8.85
C VAL A 345 1.62 22.63 -8.26
N ARG A 346 0.31 22.43 -8.10
CA ARG A 346 -0.62 23.45 -7.61
C ARG A 346 -0.24 23.99 -6.23
N LEU A 347 0.20 23.10 -5.33
CA LEU A 347 0.59 23.46 -3.97
C LEU A 347 2.05 23.90 -3.86
N LYS A 348 2.76 24.03 -5.00
CA LYS A 348 4.17 24.43 -5.06
C LYS A 348 5.05 23.61 -4.10
N VAL A 349 4.85 22.28 -4.08
CA VAL A 349 5.53 21.42 -3.11
C VAL A 349 7.05 21.43 -3.30
N LEU A 350 7.53 21.48 -4.55
CA LEU A 350 8.98 21.58 -4.83
C LEU A 350 9.59 22.82 -4.20
N ASP A 351 8.93 23.99 -4.31
CA ASP A 351 9.43 25.25 -3.73
C ASP A 351 9.45 25.18 -2.20
N ARG A 352 8.41 24.59 -1.59
CA ARG A 352 8.37 24.36 -0.14
C ARG A 352 9.50 23.43 0.32
N LYS A 353 9.79 22.39 -0.45
CA LYS A 353 10.88 21.45 -0.16
C LYS A 353 12.25 22.14 -0.27
N ARG A 354 12.47 22.94 -1.30
CA ARG A 354 13.71 23.74 -1.44
C ARG A 354 13.90 24.67 -0.24
N ALA A 355 12.85 25.37 0.18
CA ALA A 355 12.91 26.24 1.37
C ALA A 355 13.20 25.46 2.66
N GLU A 356 12.63 24.26 2.83
CA GLU A 356 12.99 23.35 3.95
C GLU A 356 14.46 22.94 3.93
N GLN A 357 14.98 22.58 2.75
CA GLN A 357 16.38 22.20 2.54
C GLN A 357 17.32 23.35 2.90
N GLU A 358 17.06 24.54 2.39
CA GLU A 358 17.85 25.73 2.68
C GLU A 358 17.92 26.04 4.18
N ARG A 359 16.78 25.91 4.89
CA ARG A 359 16.73 26.09 6.35
C ARG A 359 17.61 25.08 7.09
N LEU A 360 17.53 23.79 6.70
CA LEU A 360 18.37 22.76 7.33
C LEU A 360 19.86 22.99 7.04
N LEU A 361 20.22 23.34 5.80
CA LEU A 361 21.60 23.63 5.43
C LEU A 361 22.16 24.88 6.14
N ALA A 362 21.35 25.89 6.31
CA ALA A 362 21.71 27.08 7.09
C ALA A 362 21.89 26.74 8.60
N TYR A 363 21.01 25.93 9.14
CA TYR A 363 21.14 25.43 10.51
C TYR A 363 22.40 24.58 10.70
N ALA A 364 22.67 23.67 9.76
CA ALA A 364 23.88 22.83 9.76
C ALA A 364 25.16 23.68 9.78
N ALA A 365 25.23 24.70 8.94
CA ALA A 365 26.35 25.63 8.91
C ALA A 365 26.52 26.40 10.25
N LYS A 366 25.38 26.84 10.85
CA LYS A 366 25.39 27.54 12.15
C LYS A 366 25.95 26.69 13.29
N ILE A 367 25.64 25.36 13.30
CA ILE A 367 26.13 24.45 14.35
C ILE A 367 27.44 23.77 13.99
N GLY A 368 28.04 24.06 12.83
CA GLY A 368 29.30 23.45 12.38
C GLY A 368 29.20 21.96 12.04
N ASN A 369 28.00 21.48 11.65
CA ASN A 369 27.78 20.07 11.29
C ASN A 369 27.69 19.93 9.75
N ASN A 370 28.71 19.37 9.13
CA ASN A 370 28.77 19.15 7.69
C ASN A 370 28.00 17.90 7.22
N ASP A 371 27.71 16.94 8.12
CA ASP A 371 27.08 15.66 7.76
C ASP A 371 25.74 15.84 7.05
N TYR A 372 24.95 16.87 7.45
CA TYR A 372 23.65 17.13 6.83
C TYR A 372 23.78 17.69 5.42
N ARG A 373 24.81 18.48 5.15
CA ARG A 373 25.13 18.97 3.79
C ARG A 373 25.61 17.83 2.92
N GLU A 374 26.55 17.02 3.39
CA GLU A 374 27.07 15.85 2.67
C GLU A 374 25.96 14.86 2.36
N ALA A 375 25.03 14.63 3.30
CA ALA A 375 23.86 13.79 3.09
C ALA A 375 22.96 14.33 1.97
N TYR A 376 22.65 15.63 1.98
CA TYR A 376 21.87 16.28 0.93
C TYR A 376 22.53 16.13 -0.45
N GLU A 377 23.81 16.47 -0.55
CA GLU A 377 24.57 16.40 -1.81
C GLU A 377 24.65 14.97 -2.33
N THR A 378 24.86 14.00 -1.43
CA THR A 378 24.87 12.58 -1.77
C THR A 378 23.51 12.12 -2.31
N ILE A 379 22.39 12.46 -1.65
CA ILE A 379 21.04 12.12 -2.13
C ILE A 379 20.82 12.71 -3.51
N LYS A 380 21.11 14.01 -3.69
CA LYS A 380 20.94 14.70 -4.97
C LYS A 380 21.72 14.04 -6.10
N GLN A 381 23.02 13.78 -5.91
CA GLN A 381 23.87 13.13 -6.91
C GLN A 381 23.35 11.74 -7.29
N ILE A 382 22.87 10.96 -6.31
CA ILE A 382 22.34 9.63 -6.56
C ILE A 382 21.02 9.71 -7.33
N VAL A 383 20.13 10.62 -7.00
CA VAL A 383 18.87 10.86 -7.70
C VAL A 383 19.13 11.20 -9.16
N ASP A 384 20.03 12.15 -9.42
CA ASP A 384 20.41 12.56 -10.78
C ASP A 384 20.97 11.35 -11.58
N LYS A 385 21.82 10.53 -10.95
CA LYS A 385 22.49 9.40 -11.60
C LYS A 385 21.54 8.23 -11.90
N ARG A 386 20.60 7.94 -11.00
CA ARG A 386 19.74 6.74 -11.08
C ARG A 386 18.47 6.95 -11.91
N HIS A 387 18.15 8.18 -12.29
CA HIS A 387 16.87 8.56 -12.90
C HIS A 387 16.45 7.61 -14.04
N ASP A 388 17.32 7.36 -15.03
CA ASP A 388 17.02 6.51 -16.18
C ASP A 388 16.83 5.04 -15.78
N ALA A 389 17.61 4.55 -14.80
CA ALA A 389 17.46 3.19 -14.29
C ALA A 389 16.12 3.04 -13.53
N VAL A 390 15.70 4.05 -12.74
CA VAL A 390 14.39 4.05 -12.08
C VAL A 390 13.27 4.12 -13.11
N TYR A 391 13.40 4.96 -14.14
CA TYR A 391 12.43 5.07 -15.23
C TYR A 391 12.23 3.72 -15.91
N HIS A 392 13.32 3.06 -16.30
CA HIS A 392 13.29 1.73 -16.93
C HIS A 392 12.70 0.67 -16.00
N GLN A 393 13.11 0.66 -14.72
CA GLN A 393 12.57 -0.27 -13.73
C GLN A 393 11.05 -0.11 -13.57
N GLN A 394 10.56 1.14 -13.53
CA GLN A 394 9.12 1.43 -13.43
C GLN A 394 8.37 0.99 -14.70
N ALA A 395 8.96 1.13 -15.87
CA ALA A 395 8.37 0.64 -17.11
C ALA A 395 8.21 -0.89 -17.10
N ILE A 396 9.25 -1.64 -16.71
CA ILE A 396 9.16 -3.09 -16.53
C ILE A 396 8.09 -3.45 -15.51
N TYR A 397 8.10 -2.80 -14.36
CA TYR A 397 7.19 -3.10 -13.24
C TYR A 397 5.72 -2.85 -13.61
N GLU A 398 5.39 -1.66 -14.12
CA GLU A 398 4.01 -1.28 -14.41
C GLU A 398 3.47 -1.98 -15.67
N ALA A 399 4.24 -2.03 -16.77
CA ALA A 399 3.74 -2.59 -18.01
C ALA A 399 3.83 -4.13 -18.06
N LEU A 400 4.93 -4.72 -17.59
CA LEU A 400 5.20 -6.13 -17.82
C LEU A 400 4.94 -7.00 -16.59
N MET A 401 5.23 -6.53 -15.37
CA MET A 401 5.03 -7.33 -14.16
C MET A 401 3.63 -7.17 -13.56
N LEU A 402 3.14 -5.95 -13.40
CA LEU A 402 1.81 -5.69 -12.83
C LEU A 402 0.72 -5.68 -13.89
N GLY A 403 1.01 -5.10 -15.05
CA GLY A 403 0.04 -4.84 -16.09
C GLY A 403 -0.54 -6.09 -16.72
N THR A 404 0.28 -7.11 -16.92
CA THR A 404 -0.10 -8.38 -17.57
C THR A 404 -0.22 -9.52 -16.57
N GLU A 405 -0.98 -10.55 -16.91
CA GLU A 405 -1.09 -11.76 -16.08
C GLU A 405 -0.17 -12.88 -16.61
N PHE A 406 0.05 -12.95 -17.92
CA PHE A 406 0.89 -13.99 -18.51
C PHE A 406 2.38 -13.91 -18.12
N SER A 407 2.85 -12.79 -17.61
CA SER A 407 4.19 -12.69 -17.02
C SER A 407 4.30 -13.40 -15.66
N LYS A 408 3.15 -13.74 -15.05
CA LYS A 408 3.04 -14.35 -13.70
C LYS A 408 2.79 -15.85 -13.77
N VAL A 409 3.08 -16.49 -14.89
CA VAL A 409 3.01 -17.95 -15.00
C VAL A 409 3.85 -18.62 -13.91
N PRO A 410 3.46 -19.80 -13.42
CA PRO A 410 4.22 -20.52 -12.39
C PRO A 410 5.70 -20.67 -12.75
N ASN A 411 6.59 -20.34 -11.83
CA ASN A 411 8.03 -20.47 -12.02
C ASN A 411 8.44 -21.94 -12.17
N THR A 412 9.07 -22.28 -13.28
CA THR A 412 9.47 -23.64 -13.64
C THR A 412 10.94 -23.96 -13.37
N ASP A 413 11.71 -23.05 -12.76
CA ASP A 413 13.17 -23.23 -12.58
C ASP A 413 13.51 -24.48 -11.75
N ALA A 414 12.76 -24.75 -10.68
CA ALA A 414 12.98 -25.95 -9.86
C ALA A 414 12.76 -27.24 -10.66
N LEU A 415 11.75 -27.28 -11.52
CA LEU A 415 11.49 -28.40 -12.40
C LEU A 415 12.59 -28.53 -13.45
N TYR A 416 12.97 -27.44 -14.08
CA TYR A 416 14.05 -27.41 -15.07
C TYR A 416 15.36 -27.95 -14.49
N ASN A 417 15.79 -27.45 -13.34
CA ASN A 417 17.03 -27.85 -12.67
C ASN A 417 16.99 -29.35 -12.29
N ALA A 418 15.87 -29.84 -11.78
CA ALA A 418 15.72 -31.26 -11.45
C ALA A 418 15.77 -32.16 -12.69
N LEU A 419 15.16 -31.72 -13.82
CA LEU A 419 15.21 -32.45 -15.08
C LEU A 419 16.63 -32.54 -15.66
N VAL A 420 17.37 -31.42 -15.65
CA VAL A 420 18.77 -31.37 -16.11
C VAL A 420 19.66 -32.24 -15.23
N ALA A 421 19.49 -32.18 -13.91
CA ALA A 421 20.22 -33.00 -12.93
C ALA A 421 19.78 -34.49 -12.94
N LYS A 422 18.72 -34.87 -13.67
CA LYS A 422 18.10 -36.19 -13.66
C LYS A 422 17.66 -36.65 -12.26
N ASP A 423 17.30 -35.68 -11.41
CA ASP A 423 16.81 -35.90 -10.05
C ASP A 423 15.32 -36.25 -10.08
N LYS A 424 14.99 -37.55 -10.00
CA LYS A 424 13.61 -38.05 -10.08
C LYS A 424 12.72 -37.56 -8.94
N GLU A 425 13.25 -37.47 -7.71
CA GLU A 425 12.49 -37.00 -6.56
C GLU A 425 12.28 -35.49 -6.62
N GLY A 426 13.29 -34.73 -7.03
CA GLY A 426 13.18 -33.30 -7.32
C GLY A 426 12.13 -33.00 -8.38
N VAL A 427 12.10 -33.75 -9.48
CA VAL A 427 11.06 -33.64 -10.54
C VAL A 427 9.67 -33.89 -9.94
N LYS A 428 9.47 -34.98 -9.20
CA LYS A 428 8.18 -35.32 -8.58
C LYS A 428 7.69 -34.20 -7.64
N LYS A 429 8.58 -33.68 -6.79
CA LYS A 429 8.27 -32.58 -5.89
C LYS A 429 7.94 -31.28 -6.64
N ALA A 430 8.71 -30.93 -7.67
CA ALA A 430 8.48 -29.75 -8.48
C ALA A 430 7.17 -29.82 -9.26
N VAL A 431 6.85 -30.98 -9.87
CA VAL A 431 5.56 -31.21 -10.55
C VAL A 431 4.39 -31.02 -9.60
N ALA A 432 4.43 -31.61 -8.40
CA ALA A 432 3.35 -31.46 -7.42
C ALA A 432 3.14 -29.98 -7.01
N ALA A 433 4.23 -29.24 -6.80
CA ALA A 433 4.17 -27.81 -6.50
C ALA A 433 3.60 -26.98 -7.66
N LEU A 434 3.99 -27.31 -8.89
CA LEU A 434 3.54 -26.61 -10.09
C LEU A 434 2.04 -26.87 -10.39
N ARG A 435 1.50 -28.06 -10.14
CA ARG A 435 0.05 -28.30 -10.26
C ARG A 435 -0.73 -27.37 -9.33
N LYS A 436 -0.33 -27.30 -8.06
CA LYS A 436 -0.96 -26.39 -7.09
C LYS A 436 -0.81 -24.90 -7.48
N ALA A 437 0.33 -24.52 -8.09
CA ALA A 437 0.54 -23.17 -8.59
C ALA A 437 -0.33 -22.88 -9.83
N ALA A 438 -0.53 -23.89 -10.70
CA ALA A 438 -1.40 -23.77 -11.86
C ALA A 438 -2.86 -23.54 -11.47
N ASP A 439 -3.38 -24.24 -10.44
CA ASP A 439 -4.74 -24.03 -9.93
C ASP A 439 -4.97 -22.58 -9.45
N LYS A 440 -3.94 -21.97 -8.88
CA LYS A 440 -3.98 -20.55 -8.48
C LYS A 440 -3.89 -19.60 -9.67
N TYR A 441 -3.08 -19.92 -10.67
CA TYR A 441 -2.90 -19.10 -11.86
C TYR A 441 -4.16 -19.11 -12.75
N PHE A 442 -4.68 -20.30 -13.05
CA PHE A 442 -5.90 -20.50 -13.86
C PHE A 442 -7.18 -20.46 -13.01
N ASN A 443 -7.22 -19.60 -12.00
CA ASN A 443 -8.40 -19.48 -11.14
C ASN A 443 -9.61 -18.86 -11.87
N LYS A 444 -10.76 -18.82 -11.20
CA LYS A 444 -12.01 -18.32 -11.77
C LYS A 444 -11.94 -16.88 -12.31
N ASP A 445 -11.00 -16.08 -11.80
CA ASP A 445 -10.85 -14.66 -12.12
C ASP A 445 -9.78 -14.40 -13.19
N TYR A 446 -9.35 -15.46 -13.92
CA TYR A 446 -8.43 -15.35 -15.06
C TYR A 446 -9.15 -15.57 -16.39
N SER A 447 -8.87 -14.73 -17.38
CA SER A 447 -9.34 -14.87 -18.76
C SER A 447 -8.18 -14.73 -19.73
N THR A 448 -7.84 -15.82 -20.41
CA THR A 448 -6.80 -15.86 -21.45
C THR A 448 -7.07 -14.85 -22.56
N ALA A 449 -8.33 -14.67 -22.96
CA ALA A 449 -8.72 -13.75 -24.02
C ALA A 449 -8.48 -12.28 -23.63
N VAL A 450 -8.79 -11.92 -22.39
CA VAL A 450 -8.58 -10.56 -21.86
C VAL A 450 -7.10 -10.29 -21.68
N ASP A 451 -6.37 -11.23 -21.05
CA ASP A 451 -4.92 -11.09 -20.81
C ASP A 451 -4.15 -10.95 -22.12
N ARG A 452 -4.52 -11.72 -23.17
CA ARG A 452 -3.93 -11.60 -24.52
C ARG A 452 -4.06 -10.18 -25.07
N LYS A 453 -5.24 -9.53 -24.95
CA LYS A 453 -5.47 -8.16 -25.43
C LYS A 453 -4.69 -7.14 -24.64
N VAL A 454 -4.74 -7.24 -23.30
CA VAL A 454 -3.97 -6.36 -22.41
C VAL A 454 -2.47 -6.48 -22.71
N SER A 455 -1.98 -7.70 -22.86
CA SER A 455 -0.56 -7.97 -23.09
C SER A 455 -0.04 -7.40 -24.43
N LYS A 456 -0.84 -7.45 -25.50
CA LYS A 456 -0.50 -6.80 -26.77
C LYS A 456 -0.28 -5.30 -26.59
N GLN A 457 -1.25 -4.63 -25.95
CA GLN A 457 -1.16 -3.18 -25.77
C GLN A 457 0.01 -2.79 -24.86
N LEU A 458 0.18 -3.48 -23.73
CA LEU A 458 1.20 -3.10 -22.76
C LEU A 458 2.63 -3.44 -23.22
N LEU A 459 2.83 -4.52 -23.97
CA LEU A 459 4.14 -4.81 -24.56
C LEU A 459 4.52 -3.77 -25.62
N ALA A 460 3.55 -3.29 -26.42
CA ALA A 460 3.75 -2.18 -27.35
C ALA A 460 4.07 -0.87 -26.61
N VAL A 461 3.35 -0.55 -25.53
CA VAL A 461 3.64 0.62 -24.68
C VAL A 461 5.07 0.56 -24.15
N TYR A 462 5.49 -0.56 -23.57
CA TYR A 462 6.86 -0.74 -23.09
C TYR A 462 7.90 -0.53 -24.20
N ALA A 463 7.66 -1.12 -25.38
CA ALA A 463 8.55 -0.96 -26.53
C ALA A 463 8.67 0.50 -27.01
N ASN A 464 7.62 1.29 -26.88
CA ASN A 464 7.64 2.71 -27.23
C ASN A 464 8.35 3.59 -26.17
N LEU A 465 8.29 3.19 -24.90
CA LEU A 465 8.89 3.95 -23.80
C LEU A 465 10.39 3.70 -23.66
N ILE A 466 10.87 2.51 -24.03
CA ILE A 466 12.26 2.10 -23.78
C ILE A 466 13.03 1.99 -25.09
N PRO A 467 14.20 2.63 -25.20
CA PRO A 467 15.08 2.53 -26.36
C PRO A 467 15.39 1.06 -26.73
N ALA A 468 15.46 0.75 -28.01
CA ALA A 468 15.60 -0.62 -28.48
C ALA A 468 16.80 -1.38 -27.88
N ALA A 469 17.93 -0.70 -27.66
CA ALA A 469 19.13 -1.27 -27.06
C ALA A 469 18.99 -1.63 -25.57
N GLU A 470 18.02 -1.04 -24.88
CA GLU A 470 17.81 -1.19 -23.43
C GLU A 470 16.67 -2.14 -23.08
N ARG A 471 15.88 -2.58 -24.09
CA ARG A 471 14.73 -3.46 -23.87
C ARG A 471 15.16 -4.81 -23.29
N ILE A 472 14.26 -5.43 -22.53
CA ILE A 472 14.48 -6.75 -21.94
C ILE A 472 14.81 -7.80 -23.04
N SER A 473 15.54 -8.85 -22.67
CA SER A 473 16.18 -9.80 -23.59
C SER A 473 15.22 -10.53 -24.55
N ILE A 474 13.91 -10.63 -24.22
CA ILE A 474 12.91 -11.28 -25.09
C ILE A 474 12.76 -10.55 -26.43
N PHE A 475 13.07 -9.25 -26.51
CA PHE A 475 12.98 -8.49 -27.74
C PHE A 475 13.92 -8.99 -28.82
N ALA A 476 15.08 -9.56 -28.49
CA ALA A 476 15.95 -10.25 -29.45
C ALA A 476 15.24 -11.45 -30.12
N THR A 477 14.33 -12.12 -29.39
CA THR A 477 13.49 -13.19 -29.96
C THR A 477 12.38 -12.62 -30.83
N ILE A 478 11.74 -11.52 -30.37
CA ILE A 478 10.68 -10.83 -31.12
C ILE A 478 11.23 -10.36 -32.47
N ASP A 479 12.40 -9.72 -32.50
CA ASP A 479 13.03 -9.23 -33.73
C ASP A 479 13.41 -10.37 -34.67
N LYS A 480 14.05 -11.41 -34.17
CA LYS A 480 14.53 -12.52 -34.96
C LYS A 480 13.44 -13.44 -35.50
N GLN A 481 12.46 -13.78 -34.67
CA GLN A 481 11.44 -14.80 -34.98
C GLN A 481 10.10 -14.21 -35.43
N PHE A 482 9.78 -12.98 -35.00
CA PHE A 482 8.50 -12.32 -35.28
C PHE A 482 8.65 -11.00 -36.06
N LYS A 483 9.86 -10.74 -36.64
CA LYS A 483 10.15 -9.54 -37.44
C LYS A 483 9.81 -8.23 -36.72
N GLY A 484 10.06 -8.17 -35.41
CA GLY A 484 9.76 -7.02 -34.55
C GLY A 484 8.29 -6.90 -34.12
N SER A 485 7.40 -7.80 -34.55
CA SER A 485 5.98 -7.74 -34.19
C SER A 485 5.73 -8.28 -32.79
N THR A 486 5.46 -7.37 -31.86
CA THR A 486 5.02 -7.72 -30.49
C THR A 486 3.69 -8.46 -30.49
N ASP A 487 2.76 -8.11 -31.37
CA ASP A 487 1.45 -8.76 -31.51
C ASP A 487 1.59 -10.21 -31.95
N ALA A 488 2.39 -10.48 -32.97
CA ALA A 488 2.63 -11.85 -33.44
C ALA A 488 3.33 -12.71 -32.36
N PHE A 489 4.22 -12.11 -31.57
CA PHE A 489 4.84 -12.78 -30.43
C PHE A 489 3.82 -13.15 -29.36
N ILE A 490 2.97 -12.19 -28.94
CA ILE A 490 1.91 -12.45 -27.96
C ILE A 490 0.94 -13.52 -28.47
N ASP A 491 0.51 -13.45 -29.74
CA ASP A 491 -0.33 -14.48 -30.33
C ASP A 491 0.32 -15.86 -30.23
N ALA A 492 1.59 -15.98 -30.59
CA ALA A 492 2.33 -17.25 -30.48
C ALA A 492 2.46 -17.74 -29.01
N CYS A 493 2.61 -16.84 -28.03
CA CYS A 493 2.59 -17.19 -26.61
C CYS A 493 1.27 -17.86 -26.23
N PHE A 494 0.16 -17.23 -26.52
CA PHE A 494 -1.17 -17.73 -26.15
C PHE A 494 -1.66 -18.93 -26.98
N ASP A 495 -1.14 -19.13 -28.19
CA ASP A 495 -1.53 -20.26 -29.04
C ASP A 495 -0.67 -21.52 -28.82
N LYS A 496 0.61 -21.37 -28.44
CA LYS A 496 1.59 -22.47 -28.50
C LYS A 496 2.23 -22.83 -27.16
N SER A 497 2.23 -21.92 -26.16
CA SER A 497 2.88 -22.17 -24.87
C SER A 497 2.24 -23.34 -24.13
N ILE A 498 3.03 -23.97 -23.28
CA ILE A 498 2.51 -24.92 -22.28
C ILE A 498 1.49 -24.27 -21.35
N PHE A 499 1.55 -22.95 -21.12
CA PHE A 499 0.62 -22.17 -20.30
C PHE A 499 -0.59 -21.60 -21.08
N ARG A 500 -0.85 -22.04 -22.33
CA ARG A 500 -2.03 -21.59 -23.08
C ARG A 500 -3.37 -21.98 -22.45
N SER A 501 -3.40 -23.05 -21.65
CA SER A 501 -4.54 -23.44 -20.81
C SER A 501 -4.08 -24.31 -19.64
N HIS A 502 -4.95 -24.47 -18.64
CA HIS A 502 -4.72 -25.32 -17.47
C HIS A 502 -4.49 -26.79 -17.88
N GLU A 503 -5.31 -27.30 -18.81
CA GLU A 503 -5.20 -28.66 -19.35
C GLU A 503 -3.87 -28.87 -20.09
N ALA A 504 -3.46 -27.90 -20.90
CA ALA A 504 -2.20 -27.97 -21.64
C ALA A 504 -1.00 -28.01 -20.70
N PHE A 505 -1.03 -27.22 -19.62
CA PHE A 505 0.05 -27.22 -18.64
C PHE A 505 0.10 -28.55 -17.86
N ASN A 506 -1.05 -29.06 -17.41
CA ASN A 506 -1.10 -30.35 -16.74
C ASN A 506 -0.64 -31.51 -17.65
N ALA A 507 -1.03 -31.51 -18.92
CA ALA A 507 -0.56 -32.52 -19.90
C ALA A 507 0.97 -32.42 -20.16
N PHE A 508 1.54 -31.20 -20.09
CA PHE A 508 2.99 -31.04 -20.13
C PHE A 508 3.65 -31.64 -18.89
N LEU A 509 3.09 -31.39 -17.68
CA LEU A 509 3.66 -31.90 -16.42
C LEU A 509 3.68 -33.43 -16.35
N ASP A 510 2.76 -34.14 -17.03
CA ASP A 510 2.74 -35.61 -17.11
C ASP A 510 3.97 -36.18 -17.85
N LYS A 511 4.58 -35.40 -18.74
CA LYS A 511 5.74 -35.80 -19.56
C LYS A 511 6.78 -34.68 -19.68
N ALA A 512 6.98 -34.00 -18.57
CA ALA A 512 7.85 -32.83 -18.48
C ALA A 512 9.26 -33.12 -19.00
N ASN A 513 9.82 -32.17 -19.75
CA ASN A 513 11.19 -32.24 -20.27
C ASN A 513 11.81 -30.84 -20.34
N ALA A 514 13.13 -30.77 -20.16
CA ALA A 514 13.88 -29.51 -20.12
C ALA A 514 13.82 -28.75 -21.45
N LYS A 515 13.90 -29.44 -22.59
CA LYS A 515 13.90 -28.82 -23.93
C LYS A 515 12.64 -27.99 -24.19
N THR A 516 11.46 -28.47 -23.75
CA THR A 516 10.20 -27.76 -23.89
C THR A 516 10.22 -26.48 -23.04
N LEU A 517 10.71 -26.56 -21.80
CA LEU A 517 10.81 -25.38 -20.91
C LEU A 517 11.76 -24.32 -21.49
N GLU A 518 12.90 -24.71 -22.06
CA GLU A 518 13.87 -23.80 -22.69
C GLU A 518 13.29 -23.07 -23.91
N SER A 519 12.42 -23.74 -24.65
CA SER A 519 11.87 -23.19 -25.91
C SER A 519 10.54 -22.49 -25.76
N ASP A 520 9.84 -22.68 -24.64
CA ASP A 520 8.51 -22.12 -24.40
C ASP A 520 8.54 -20.58 -24.30
N LEU A 521 7.69 -19.92 -25.08
CA LEU A 521 7.71 -18.47 -25.23
C LEU A 521 7.25 -17.75 -23.95
N MET A 522 6.25 -18.28 -23.22
CA MET A 522 5.80 -17.66 -21.97
C MET A 522 6.82 -17.83 -20.84
N VAL A 523 7.46 -19.01 -20.74
CA VAL A 523 8.55 -19.26 -19.79
C VAL A 523 9.70 -18.28 -20.04
N ARG A 524 10.12 -18.14 -21.31
CA ARG A 524 11.20 -17.22 -21.70
C ARG A 524 10.83 -15.76 -21.46
N TYR A 525 9.59 -15.39 -21.73
CA TYR A 525 9.11 -14.04 -21.48
C TYR A 525 9.12 -13.73 -19.98
N ALA A 526 8.50 -14.56 -19.14
CA ALA A 526 8.45 -14.36 -17.70
C ALA A 526 9.87 -14.25 -17.11
N LYS A 527 10.79 -15.13 -17.55
CA LYS A 527 12.20 -15.04 -17.15
C LYS A 527 12.83 -13.73 -17.58
N SER A 528 12.66 -13.31 -18.84
CA SER A 528 13.21 -12.05 -19.36
C SER A 528 12.72 -10.82 -18.60
N VAL A 529 11.46 -10.79 -18.18
CA VAL A 529 10.89 -9.71 -17.36
C VAL A 529 11.55 -9.67 -15.98
N ILE A 530 11.67 -10.83 -15.32
CA ILE A 530 12.29 -10.93 -13.99
C ILE A 530 13.78 -10.56 -14.06
N ASP A 531 14.51 -11.07 -15.05
CA ASP A 531 15.94 -10.81 -15.24
C ASP A 531 16.18 -9.31 -15.55
N GLY A 532 15.33 -8.70 -16.39
CA GLY A 532 15.38 -7.26 -16.68
C GLY A 532 15.15 -6.42 -15.44
N TYR A 533 14.14 -6.74 -14.63
CA TYR A 533 13.89 -6.04 -13.36
C TYR A 533 15.07 -6.16 -12.40
N LYS A 534 15.61 -7.38 -12.23
CA LYS A 534 16.79 -7.61 -11.36
C LYS A 534 18.03 -6.88 -11.87
N ALA A 535 18.22 -6.78 -13.17
CA ALA A 535 19.36 -6.04 -13.75
C ALA A 535 19.30 -4.55 -13.41
N THR A 536 18.11 -3.93 -13.45
CA THR A 536 17.93 -2.53 -13.01
C THR A 536 18.14 -2.37 -11.50
N ASP A 537 17.70 -3.32 -10.70
CA ASP A 537 17.89 -3.32 -9.24
C ASP A 537 19.36 -3.45 -8.86
N GLU A 538 20.09 -4.39 -9.48
CA GLU A 538 21.54 -4.59 -9.26
C GLU A 538 22.37 -3.38 -9.70
N ALA A 539 22.00 -2.74 -10.83
CA ALA A 539 22.67 -1.53 -11.29
C ALA A 539 22.58 -0.36 -10.30
N MET A 540 21.51 -0.31 -9.50
CA MET A 540 21.29 0.74 -8.47
C MET A 540 21.74 0.34 -7.08
N LYS A 541 22.23 -0.88 -6.86
CA LYS A 541 22.45 -1.43 -5.52
C LYS A 541 23.49 -0.67 -4.70
N ALA A 542 24.61 -0.29 -5.30
CA ALA A 542 25.66 0.44 -4.63
C ALA A 542 25.18 1.84 -4.21
N GLU A 543 24.49 2.51 -5.10
CA GLU A 543 23.86 3.81 -4.87
C GLU A 543 22.74 3.71 -3.83
N THR A 544 21.92 2.66 -3.85
CA THR A 544 20.86 2.45 -2.86
C THR A 544 21.41 2.40 -1.44
N ASN A 545 22.55 1.77 -1.22
CA ASN A 545 23.16 1.68 0.10
C ASN A 545 23.70 3.04 0.59
N ALA A 546 24.34 3.80 -0.29
CA ALA A 546 24.81 5.15 0.00
C ALA A 546 23.64 6.11 0.25
N TYR A 547 22.60 6.03 -0.60
CA TYR A 547 21.37 6.78 -0.45
C TYR A 547 20.68 6.52 0.90
N ASN A 548 20.51 5.27 1.30
CA ASN A 548 19.86 4.93 2.56
C ASN A 548 20.61 5.51 3.77
N ARG A 549 21.94 5.50 3.77
CA ARG A 549 22.74 6.11 4.83
C ARG A 549 22.60 7.64 4.84
N ALA A 550 22.71 8.25 3.67
CA ALA A 550 22.53 9.69 3.53
C ALA A 550 21.12 10.14 3.94
N HIS A 551 20.09 9.39 3.52
CA HIS A 551 18.71 9.68 3.89
C HIS A 551 18.45 9.54 5.40
N LYS A 552 19.06 8.56 6.08
CA LYS A 552 19.01 8.47 7.54
C LYS A 552 19.59 9.72 8.21
N THR A 553 20.75 10.19 7.75
CA THR A 553 21.41 11.39 8.26
C THR A 553 20.59 12.65 7.96
N TRP A 554 20.04 12.78 6.76
CA TRP A 554 19.13 13.85 6.37
C TRP A 554 17.92 13.96 7.28
N VAL A 555 17.22 12.83 7.52
CA VAL A 555 16.06 12.78 8.41
C VAL A 555 16.43 13.14 9.85
N ALA A 556 17.59 12.69 10.35
CA ALA A 556 18.10 13.08 11.67
C ALA A 556 18.30 14.61 11.76
N GLY A 557 18.82 15.22 10.70
CA GLY A 557 18.95 16.67 10.58
C GLY A 557 17.62 17.40 10.66
N MET A 558 16.61 16.93 9.90
CA MET A 558 15.25 17.49 9.92
C MET A 558 14.61 17.38 11.30
N MET A 559 14.75 16.23 11.98
CA MET A 559 14.25 16.05 13.35
C MET A 559 14.91 17.02 14.32
N THR A 560 16.21 17.25 14.18
CA THR A 560 16.97 18.17 15.02
C THR A 560 16.55 19.61 14.78
N LEU A 561 16.41 20.02 13.53
CA LEU A 561 15.93 21.36 13.15
C LEU A 561 14.55 21.64 13.74
N TRP A 562 13.58 20.76 13.51
CA TRP A 562 12.20 20.95 13.98
C TRP A 562 12.09 20.96 15.51
N LYS A 563 12.84 20.08 16.18
CA LYS A 563 12.93 20.12 17.64
C LYS A 563 13.49 21.47 18.13
N ASN A 564 14.52 22.00 17.47
CA ASN A 564 15.09 23.32 17.81
C ASN A 564 14.11 24.46 17.54
N GLU A 565 13.24 24.32 16.53
CA GLU A 565 12.17 25.27 16.22
C GLU A 565 10.92 25.10 17.11
N GLY A 566 10.93 24.16 18.06
CA GLY A 566 9.78 23.85 18.93
C GLY A 566 8.61 23.19 18.20
N LYS A 567 8.83 22.62 17.02
CA LYS A 567 7.80 21.96 16.22
C LYS A 567 7.65 20.48 16.65
N ALA A 568 6.41 20.02 16.70
CA ALA A 568 6.12 18.61 16.83
C ALA A 568 6.57 17.84 15.57
N ILE A 569 7.05 16.62 15.79
CA ILE A 569 7.56 15.77 14.71
C ILE A 569 6.76 14.48 14.62
N TYR A 570 6.53 14.00 13.40
CA TYR A 570 5.87 12.74 13.13
C TYR A 570 6.58 11.99 12.00
N PRO A 571 6.57 10.63 12.03
CA PRO A 571 7.26 9.84 11.02
C PRO A 571 6.39 9.65 9.77
N ASP A 572 7.01 9.23 8.67
CA ASP A 572 6.28 8.74 7.51
C ASP A 572 5.33 7.61 7.87
N ALA A 573 4.22 7.52 7.15
CA ALA A 573 3.31 6.38 7.22
C ALA A 573 4.00 5.11 6.71
N ASN A 574 3.77 3.99 7.40
CA ASN A 574 4.37 2.69 7.08
C ASN A 574 3.45 1.52 7.44
N SER A 575 2.12 1.71 7.28
CA SER A 575 1.07 0.75 7.60
C SER A 575 1.04 0.37 9.09
N THR A 576 1.40 1.30 9.97
CA THR A 576 1.23 1.16 11.43
C THR A 576 0.15 2.10 11.94
N LEU A 577 -0.37 1.79 13.13
CA LEU A 577 -1.48 2.55 13.72
C LEU A 577 -1.07 4.01 14.03
N ARG A 578 -1.84 4.95 13.51
CA ARG A 578 -1.63 6.40 13.63
C ARG A 578 -2.93 7.12 13.95
N LEU A 579 -2.78 8.37 14.35
CA LEU A 579 -3.88 9.30 14.56
C LEU A 579 -3.59 10.61 13.82
N THR A 580 -4.61 11.16 13.18
CA THR A 580 -4.64 12.52 12.65
C THR A 580 -5.90 13.22 13.16
N TYR A 581 -5.85 14.53 13.35
CA TYR A 581 -6.97 15.29 13.94
C TYR A 581 -7.11 16.65 13.29
N GLY A 582 -8.26 17.29 13.51
CA GLY A 582 -8.55 18.62 13.02
C GLY A 582 -9.97 19.06 13.36
N LYS A 583 -10.37 20.20 12.84
CA LYS A 583 -11.75 20.69 12.89
C LYS A 583 -12.44 20.52 11.55
N ILE A 584 -13.73 20.25 11.59
CA ILE A 584 -14.58 20.24 10.39
C ILE A 584 -14.64 21.64 9.82
N GLY A 585 -14.39 21.77 8.52
CA GLY A 585 -14.43 23.06 7.83
C GLY A 585 -14.62 22.94 6.33
N SER A 586 -15.04 24.03 5.73
CA SER A 586 -15.07 24.24 4.28
C SER A 586 -13.68 24.55 3.74
N TYR A 587 -13.45 24.45 2.43
CA TYR A 587 -12.18 24.81 1.82
C TYR A 587 -12.34 25.29 0.38
N THR A 588 -11.36 26.04 -0.11
CA THR A 588 -11.32 26.61 -1.46
C THR A 588 -10.33 25.78 -2.31
N PRO A 589 -10.80 24.85 -3.17
CA PRO A 589 -9.91 24.00 -3.97
C PRO A 589 -9.27 24.74 -5.14
N ALA A 590 -9.94 25.81 -5.65
CA ALA A 590 -9.48 26.64 -6.75
C ALA A 590 -10.07 28.06 -6.62
N ASP A 591 -9.54 29.01 -7.37
CA ASP A 591 -10.06 30.37 -7.42
C ASP A 591 -11.54 30.38 -7.84
N GLY A 592 -12.37 31.10 -7.09
CA GLY A 592 -13.80 31.21 -7.33
C GLY A 592 -14.65 29.98 -6.97
N ILE A 593 -14.07 28.94 -6.30
CA ILE A 593 -14.78 27.72 -5.89
C ILE A 593 -14.62 27.52 -4.39
N GLU A 594 -15.76 27.37 -3.69
CA GLU A 594 -15.78 26.95 -2.29
C GLU A 594 -16.47 25.61 -2.14
N TYR A 595 -15.84 24.65 -1.46
CA TYR A 595 -16.41 23.37 -1.08
C TYR A 595 -16.83 23.40 0.39
N LEU A 596 -18.14 23.26 0.62
CA LEU A 596 -18.69 23.16 1.96
C LEU A 596 -18.24 21.87 2.64
N TYR A 597 -18.22 21.86 3.98
CA TYR A 597 -17.81 20.70 4.77
C TYR A 597 -18.72 19.47 4.64
N TYR A 598 -19.90 19.62 4.05
CA TYR A 598 -20.81 18.51 3.73
C TYR A 598 -21.50 18.76 2.40
N THR A 599 -22.05 17.70 1.82
CA THR A 599 -22.87 17.73 0.62
C THR A 599 -24.16 16.93 0.83
N THR A 600 -25.14 17.14 -0.05
CA THR A 600 -26.46 16.48 -0.01
C THR A 600 -26.76 15.81 -1.35
N LEU A 601 -27.82 15.01 -1.42
CA LEU A 601 -28.28 14.40 -2.69
C LEU A 601 -28.61 15.43 -3.76
N LYS A 602 -28.89 16.69 -3.41
CA LYS A 602 -29.05 17.77 -4.40
C LYS A 602 -27.81 17.99 -5.27
N GLY A 603 -26.61 17.66 -4.74
CA GLY A 603 -25.37 17.73 -5.51
C GLY A 603 -25.24 16.63 -6.56
N VAL A 604 -26.09 15.60 -6.52
CA VAL A 604 -26.15 14.50 -7.49
C VAL A 604 -27.28 14.74 -8.50
N MET A 605 -28.41 15.30 -8.04
CA MET A 605 -29.60 15.54 -8.84
C MET A 605 -29.51 16.82 -9.68
#